data_b3dcadf96b7a0a13433a61cde4f5a0ff
#
_entry.id   b3dcadf96b7a0a13433a61cde4f5a0ff
#
_cell.length_a   1.000
_cell.length_b   1.000
_cell.length_c   1.000
_cell.angle_alpha   90.00
_cell.angle_beta   90.00
_cell.angle_gamma   90.00
#
_symmetry.space_group_name_H-M   'P 1'
#
loop_
_entity.id
_entity.type
_entity.pdbx_description
1 polymer ?
#
loop_
_entity_poly.entity_id
_entity_poly.type
_entity_poly.pdbx_seq_one_letter_code
_entity_poly.pdbx_strand_id
1 'polypeptide(L)'
;MRRAQYTTKPFGTGRAVRAARLSRCHTSAMPIRAAASASAGFQGCDQPLEQRIKVVGMGSCGVDYLASVAAYPRPDEKLRTEKLETQGGGNCANALTAAARLGLAPTLVTKIGGDGLGDGILSELGADGIDTTHVLRAEGHPSPFTYIIVDRQGGTRTCIHTPGAPLEPCEMDAARLAAVLEGAALVYFDGRLTEAAVLLAREARARGIPVLVEAERLRPSLEALLAETDFVVTSAHFPQDWTGEAGLADAVLATAERLPGARWVITTMGTRGAVLLERPPPGGTDTRVTVTRDRTLDELLMAELGPRLEEEAAAAAPPPTACVSASGVRIGAGQVAATEDFVRLLYTSGRDPAQAARQAQVAAQRAAALNADSGRADIYRGSPAPAAADTAVAAAAAPPGLVARVTLASIADLPKDAVVDTTGAGDSFIGSVLYGIVTGLPLAAMLRLAAVVAACKCTRLGARPGLPTRSQLARELLHATA
;
A
#
# COMPACT_ATOMS: atom_id res chain seq x y z
N MET A 1 -37.91 -44.49 -28.22
CA MET A 1 -37.47 -45.77 -28.84
C MET A 1 -36.78 -45.48 -30.15
N ARG A 2 -35.46 -45.60 -30.19
CA ARG A 2 -34.61 -46.01 -31.33
C ARG A 2 -33.17 -45.99 -30.82
N ARG A 3 -32.65 -47.22 -30.61
CA ARG A 3 -31.23 -47.46 -30.27
C ARG A 3 -30.41 -47.33 -31.57
N ALA A 4 -29.33 -46.54 -31.56
CA ALA A 4 -28.29 -46.59 -32.58
C ALA A 4 -27.18 -47.48 -32.05
N GLN A 5 -26.91 -48.59 -32.75
CA GLN A 5 -25.81 -49.51 -32.53
C GLN A 5 -24.57 -48.95 -33.23
N TYR A 6 -23.46 -48.80 -32.51
CA TYR A 6 -22.15 -48.56 -33.11
C TYR A 6 -21.41 -49.87 -33.24
N THR A 7 -21.16 -50.26 -34.47
CA THR A 7 -20.32 -51.41 -34.86
C THR A 7 -18.85 -50.97 -34.86
N THR A 8 -18.01 -51.73 -34.13
CA THR A 8 -16.56 -51.67 -34.15
C THR A 8 -16.02 -52.46 -35.32
N LYS A 9 -15.13 -51.86 -36.13
CA LYS A 9 -14.25 -52.58 -37.07
C LYS A 9 -12.81 -52.55 -36.57
N PRO A 10 -12.05 -53.66 -36.67
CA PRO A 10 -10.67 -53.74 -36.24
C PRO A 10 -9.72 -53.21 -37.29
N PHE A 11 -8.70 -52.49 -36.89
CA PHE A 11 -7.57 -52.07 -37.76
C PHE A 11 -6.52 -53.16 -37.81
N GLY A 12 -6.11 -53.47 -39.04
CA GLY A 12 -5.16 -54.50 -39.37
C GLY A 12 -3.70 -54.13 -39.17
N THR A 13 -2.93 -55.16 -39.09
CA THR A 13 -1.51 -55.32 -38.83
C THR A 13 -0.57 -54.75 -39.92
N GLY A 14 0.55 -54.13 -39.47
CA GLY A 14 1.84 -54.43 -40.07
C GLY A 14 2.37 -53.48 -41.13
N ARG A 15 3.40 -52.73 -40.78
CA ARG A 15 4.64 -52.56 -41.59
C ARG A 15 5.78 -52.02 -40.73
N ALA A 16 6.80 -52.89 -40.63
CA ALA A 16 8.10 -52.51 -40.08
C ALA A 16 8.80 -51.49 -41.00
N VAL A 17 9.26 -50.36 -40.40
CA VAL A 17 10.13 -49.42 -41.09
C VAL A 17 11.51 -49.50 -40.45
N ARG A 18 12.51 -49.79 -41.33
CA ARG A 18 13.94 -49.92 -41.04
C ARG A 18 14.49 -48.71 -40.27
N ALA A 19 15.27 -49.00 -39.25
CA ALA A 19 16.14 -48.03 -38.58
C ALA A 19 17.25 -47.56 -39.53
N ALA A 20 17.26 -46.30 -39.87
CA ALA A 20 18.40 -45.64 -40.50
C ALA A 20 19.35 -45.14 -39.39
N ARG A 21 20.60 -45.65 -39.43
CA ARG A 21 21.70 -45.16 -38.61
C ARG A 21 22.04 -43.73 -39.01
N LEU A 22 21.78 -42.78 -38.09
CA LEU A 22 22.36 -41.43 -38.21
C LEU A 22 23.73 -41.40 -37.54
N SER A 23 24.72 -41.08 -38.37
CA SER A 23 26.12 -40.87 -37.99
C SER A 23 26.24 -39.72 -36.97
N ARG A 24 27.03 -39.94 -35.92
CA ARG A 24 27.43 -38.94 -34.96
C ARG A 24 28.28 -37.85 -35.63
N CYS A 25 27.73 -36.66 -35.84
CA CYS A 25 28.54 -35.46 -36.01
C CYS A 25 29.02 -35.01 -34.62
N HIS A 26 30.30 -35.11 -34.39
CA HIS A 26 30.99 -34.43 -33.27
C HIS A 26 31.06 -32.94 -33.61
N THR A 27 30.13 -32.15 -33.07
CA THR A 27 30.32 -30.72 -32.93
C THR A 27 30.95 -30.46 -31.56
N SER A 28 32.23 -30.11 -31.60
CA SER A 28 32.99 -29.56 -30.49
C SER A 28 32.26 -28.32 -29.96
N ALA A 29 31.60 -28.42 -28.83
CA ALA A 29 31.08 -27.27 -28.10
C ALA A 29 32.26 -26.54 -27.44
N MET A 30 32.63 -25.41 -27.99
CA MET A 30 33.48 -24.46 -27.28
C MET A 30 32.75 -24.01 -25.98
N PRO A 31 33.46 -23.99 -24.85
CA PRO A 31 32.86 -23.44 -23.62
C PRO A 31 32.65 -21.94 -23.84
N ILE A 32 31.40 -21.51 -23.79
CA ILE A 32 31.05 -20.10 -23.63
C ILE A 32 31.64 -19.68 -22.27
N ARG A 33 32.77 -19.00 -22.33
CA ARG A 33 33.28 -18.24 -21.17
C ARG A 33 32.20 -17.24 -20.80
N ALA A 34 31.48 -17.52 -19.74
CA ALA A 34 30.70 -16.50 -19.00
C ALA A 34 31.70 -15.41 -18.65
N ALA A 35 31.56 -14.27 -19.31
CA ALA A 35 32.23 -13.05 -18.88
C ALA A 35 31.71 -12.75 -17.47
N ALA A 36 32.50 -13.11 -16.48
CA ALA A 36 32.36 -12.61 -15.14
C ALA A 36 32.68 -11.11 -15.19
N SER A 37 31.66 -10.29 -15.49
CA SER A 37 31.74 -8.87 -15.22
C SER A 37 31.92 -8.76 -13.71
N ALA A 38 33.01 -8.11 -13.30
CA ALA A 38 33.32 -7.78 -11.92
C ALA A 38 32.09 -7.03 -11.34
N SER A 39 31.22 -7.75 -10.66
CA SER A 39 30.17 -7.17 -9.82
C SER A 39 30.89 -6.57 -8.62
N ALA A 40 31.01 -5.23 -8.56
CA ALA A 40 31.17 -4.57 -7.27
C ALA A 40 30.08 -5.17 -6.37
N GLY A 41 30.50 -5.95 -5.33
CA GLY A 41 29.62 -6.85 -4.62
C GLY A 41 28.54 -6.06 -3.89
N PHE A 42 27.28 -6.28 -4.28
CA PHE A 42 26.14 -5.84 -3.48
C PHE A 42 26.25 -6.49 -2.10
N GLN A 43 26.25 -5.69 -1.04
CA GLN A 43 26.21 -6.15 0.35
C GLN A 43 24.85 -5.81 0.93
N GLY A 44 24.03 -6.83 1.14
CA GLY A 44 22.77 -6.71 1.86
C GLY A 44 22.98 -6.47 3.35
N CYS A 45 21.92 -6.05 4.04
CA CYS A 45 21.95 -5.82 5.48
C CYS A 45 21.53 -7.08 6.23
N ASP A 46 22.50 -7.90 6.67
CA ASP A 46 22.24 -9.11 7.47
C ASP A 46 22.06 -8.82 8.96
N GLN A 47 22.33 -7.60 9.43
CA GLN A 47 22.20 -7.26 10.83
C GLN A 47 20.72 -7.09 11.21
N PRO A 48 20.24 -7.81 12.26
CA PRO A 48 18.90 -7.59 12.79
C PRO A 48 18.81 -6.20 13.42
N LEU A 49 17.58 -5.73 13.68
CA LEU A 49 17.37 -4.57 14.52
C LEU A 49 17.86 -4.87 15.94
N GLU A 50 18.47 -3.88 16.61
CA GLU A 50 18.96 -4.01 17.98
C GLU A 50 17.85 -4.38 18.97
N GLN A 51 16.62 -3.93 18.69
CA GLN A 51 15.43 -4.22 19.47
C GLN A 51 14.28 -4.65 18.55
N ARG A 52 13.45 -5.58 19.04
CA ARG A 52 12.18 -5.94 18.39
C ARG A 52 11.16 -4.85 18.67
N ILE A 53 10.85 -4.04 17.66
CA ILE A 53 9.89 -2.94 17.78
C ILE A 53 8.51 -3.44 17.38
N LYS A 54 7.57 -3.41 18.35
CA LYS A 54 6.20 -3.84 18.13
C LYS A 54 5.41 -2.78 17.36
N VAL A 55 4.77 -3.19 16.27
CA VAL A 55 3.81 -2.39 15.50
C VAL A 55 2.50 -3.14 15.45
N VAL A 56 1.40 -2.50 15.82
CA VAL A 56 0.06 -3.08 15.76
C VAL A 56 -0.59 -2.68 14.45
N GLY A 57 -1.08 -3.63 13.68
CA GLY A 57 -1.92 -3.40 12.50
C GLY A 57 -3.32 -3.93 12.75
N MET A 58 -4.34 -3.09 12.49
CA MET A 58 -5.73 -3.50 12.51
C MET A 58 -6.36 -3.29 11.14
N GLY A 59 -6.82 -4.38 10.52
CA GLY A 59 -7.36 -4.29 9.17
C GLY A 59 -7.62 -5.62 8.50
N SER A 60 -7.63 -5.62 7.18
CA SER A 60 -7.98 -6.77 6.35
C SER A 60 -6.88 -7.83 6.33
N CYS A 61 -7.35 -9.06 6.34
CA CYS A 61 -6.56 -10.27 6.17
C CYS A 61 -7.42 -11.27 5.40
N GLY A 62 -6.83 -12.10 4.55
CA GLY A 62 -7.58 -13.09 3.79
C GLY A 62 -6.68 -13.95 2.91
N VAL A 63 -7.30 -14.69 1.99
CA VAL A 63 -6.61 -15.48 0.97
C VAL A 63 -6.93 -14.91 -0.41
N ASP A 64 -5.91 -14.79 -1.24
CA ASP A 64 -6.04 -14.41 -2.65
C ASP A 64 -5.84 -15.63 -3.55
N TYR A 65 -6.83 -15.93 -4.39
CA TYR A 65 -6.79 -16.92 -5.45
C TYR A 65 -6.51 -16.22 -6.78
N LEU A 66 -5.24 -16.26 -7.22
CA LEU A 66 -4.79 -15.58 -8.44
C LEU A 66 -4.90 -16.52 -9.63
N ALA A 67 -5.87 -16.29 -10.49
CA ALA A 67 -6.09 -17.02 -11.73
C ALA A 67 -5.53 -16.21 -12.92
N SER A 68 -4.36 -16.59 -13.43
CA SER A 68 -3.81 -16.02 -14.66
C SER A 68 -4.51 -16.62 -15.87
N VAL A 69 -5.05 -15.78 -16.74
CA VAL A 69 -5.75 -16.13 -17.97
C VAL A 69 -5.18 -15.36 -19.16
N ALA A 70 -5.29 -15.93 -20.37
CA ALA A 70 -4.80 -15.28 -21.58
C ALA A 70 -5.49 -13.95 -21.86
N ALA A 71 -6.81 -13.90 -21.64
CA ALA A 71 -7.63 -12.69 -21.76
C ALA A 71 -8.76 -12.71 -20.72
N TYR A 72 -9.35 -11.56 -20.43
CA TYR A 72 -10.49 -11.47 -19.54
C TYR A 72 -11.70 -12.27 -20.08
N PRO A 73 -12.36 -13.13 -19.27
CA PRO A 73 -13.44 -13.98 -19.73
C PRO A 73 -14.66 -13.18 -20.21
N ARG A 74 -15.25 -13.62 -21.30
CA ARG A 74 -16.56 -13.14 -21.76
C ARG A 74 -17.68 -13.86 -20.99
N PRO A 75 -18.90 -13.33 -20.97
CA PRO A 75 -20.05 -14.05 -20.42
C PRO A 75 -20.17 -15.45 -21.04
N ASP A 76 -20.42 -16.45 -20.21
CA ASP A 76 -20.57 -17.87 -20.57
C ASP A 76 -19.34 -18.56 -21.17
N GLU A 77 -18.19 -17.88 -21.23
CA GLU A 77 -16.94 -18.45 -21.72
C GLU A 77 -16.32 -19.45 -20.73
N LYS A 78 -15.79 -20.56 -21.24
CA LYS A 78 -15.03 -21.54 -20.45
C LYS A 78 -13.55 -21.40 -20.76
N LEU A 79 -12.81 -20.79 -19.85
CA LEU A 79 -11.36 -20.64 -19.95
C LEU A 79 -10.63 -21.65 -19.07
N ARG A 80 -9.38 -21.92 -19.45
CA ARG A 80 -8.42 -22.59 -18.56
C ARG A 80 -7.46 -21.55 -18.03
N THR A 81 -7.15 -21.64 -16.74
CA THR A 81 -6.07 -20.85 -16.17
C THR A 81 -4.72 -21.34 -16.73
N GLU A 82 -3.83 -20.40 -17.04
CA GLU A 82 -2.43 -20.71 -17.35
C GLU A 82 -1.66 -21.00 -16.06
N LYS A 83 -1.99 -20.26 -15.00
CA LYS A 83 -1.41 -20.42 -13.67
C LYS A 83 -2.46 -20.10 -12.61
N LEU A 84 -2.54 -20.91 -11.58
CA LEU A 84 -3.32 -20.66 -10.38
C LEU A 84 -2.38 -20.62 -9.19
N GLU A 85 -2.43 -19.54 -8.43
CA GLU A 85 -1.72 -19.40 -7.16
C GLU A 85 -2.70 -19.09 -6.04
N THR A 86 -2.41 -19.64 -4.86
CA THR A 86 -3.12 -19.34 -3.62
C THR A 86 -2.12 -18.73 -2.65
N GLN A 87 -2.41 -17.56 -2.16
CA GLN A 87 -1.49 -16.77 -1.33
C GLN A 87 -2.26 -16.01 -0.26
N GLY A 88 -1.57 -15.62 0.81
CA GLY A 88 -2.13 -14.67 1.75
C GLY A 88 -2.37 -13.31 1.10
N GLY A 89 -3.49 -12.69 1.47
CA GLY A 89 -3.94 -11.39 1.00
C GLY A 89 -4.43 -10.49 2.15
N GLY A 90 -5.01 -9.37 1.76
CA GLY A 90 -5.48 -8.31 2.67
C GLY A 90 -4.44 -7.23 2.92
N ASN A 91 -4.81 -5.96 2.73
CA ASN A 91 -3.89 -4.82 2.75
C ASN A 91 -3.09 -4.76 4.06
N CYS A 92 -3.78 -4.86 5.20
CA CYS A 92 -3.12 -4.82 6.51
C CYS A 92 -2.12 -5.97 6.68
N ALA A 93 -2.53 -7.21 6.41
CA ALA A 93 -1.67 -8.37 6.54
C ALA A 93 -0.46 -8.31 5.59
N ASN A 94 -0.63 -7.80 4.36
CA ASN A 94 0.47 -7.61 3.41
C ASN A 94 1.47 -6.54 3.90
N ALA A 95 0.98 -5.40 4.41
CA ALA A 95 1.83 -4.35 4.97
C ALA A 95 2.61 -4.84 6.20
N LEU A 96 1.96 -5.60 7.09
CA LEU A 96 2.62 -6.20 8.24
C LEU A 96 3.66 -7.26 7.84
N THR A 97 3.39 -8.06 6.78
CA THR A 97 4.39 -8.99 6.23
C THR A 97 5.62 -8.24 5.74
N ALA A 98 5.44 -7.13 5.01
CA ALA A 98 6.58 -6.29 4.59
C ALA A 98 7.35 -5.74 5.81
N ALA A 99 6.65 -5.24 6.82
CA ALA A 99 7.24 -4.74 8.07
C ALA A 99 8.02 -5.83 8.82
N ALA A 100 7.48 -7.06 8.90
CA ALA A 100 8.15 -8.21 9.50
C ALA A 100 9.46 -8.57 8.79
N ARG A 101 9.44 -8.59 7.45
CA ARG A 101 10.63 -8.89 6.65
C ARG A 101 11.70 -7.79 6.73
N LEU A 102 11.29 -6.56 7.09
CA LEU A 102 12.21 -5.48 7.45
C LEU A 102 12.72 -5.56 8.89
N GLY A 103 12.25 -6.53 9.69
CA GLY A 103 12.76 -6.83 11.04
C GLY A 103 11.90 -6.29 12.18
N LEU A 104 10.74 -5.70 11.93
CA LEU A 104 9.80 -5.30 12.98
C LEU A 104 9.12 -6.53 13.61
N ALA A 105 8.43 -6.32 14.71
CA ALA A 105 7.59 -7.31 15.39
C ALA A 105 6.09 -6.92 15.25
N PRO A 106 5.45 -7.19 14.12
CA PRO A 106 4.06 -6.80 13.92
C PRO A 106 3.10 -7.72 14.66
N THR A 107 2.01 -7.14 15.15
CA THR A 107 0.85 -7.82 15.73
C THR A 107 -0.38 -7.49 14.89
N LEU A 108 -1.14 -8.49 14.46
CA LEU A 108 -2.35 -8.30 13.66
C LEU A 108 -3.60 -8.36 14.52
N VAL A 109 -4.49 -7.38 14.36
CA VAL A 109 -5.85 -7.36 14.89
C VAL A 109 -6.83 -7.44 13.74
N THR A 110 -7.58 -8.52 13.66
CA THR A 110 -8.58 -8.76 12.60
C THR A 110 -9.56 -9.85 13.04
N LYS A 111 -10.50 -10.20 12.16
CA LYS A 111 -11.42 -11.31 12.37
C LYS A 111 -11.48 -12.20 11.15
N ILE A 112 -11.34 -13.50 11.36
CA ILE A 112 -11.37 -14.55 10.32
C ILE A 112 -12.41 -15.61 10.69
N GLY A 113 -12.72 -16.50 9.76
CA GLY A 113 -13.60 -17.64 10.02
C GLY A 113 -12.95 -18.71 10.90
N GLY A 114 -13.79 -19.56 11.49
CA GLY A 114 -13.38 -20.80 12.19
C GLY A 114 -13.19 -21.95 11.23
N ASP A 115 -12.61 -21.73 10.05
CA ASP A 115 -12.48 -22.72 8.97
C ASP A 115 -11.02 -23.01 8.60
N GLY A 116 -10.79 -23.98 7.72
CA GLY A 116 -9.45 -24.36 7.27
C GLY A 116 -8.69 -23.24 6.53
N LEU A 117 -9.39 -22.28 5.91
CA LEU A 117 -8.75 -21.10 5.32
C LEU A 117 -8.17 -20.22 6.44
N GLY A 118 -8.93 -20.02 7.52
CA GLY A 118 -8.47 -19.29 8.70
C GLY A 118 -7.23 -19.90 9.31
N ASP A 119 -7.17 -21.23 9.44
CA ASP A 119 -5.98 -21.93 9.93
C ASP A 119 -4.77 -21.70 9.01
N GLY A 120 -4.98 -21.76 7.71
CA GLY A 120 -3.95 -21.46 6.70
C GLY A 120 -3.42 -20.03 6.80
N ILE A 121 -4.31 -19.05 6.97
CA ILE A 121 -3.95 -17.64 7.16
C ILE A 121 -3.06 -17.47 8.41
N LEU A 122 -3.46 -18.02 9.55
CA LEU A 122 -2.69 -17.89 10.80
C LEU A 122 -1.31 -18.58 10.68
N SER A 123 -1.26 -19.73 10.03
CA SER A 123 0.00 -20.44 9.79
C SER A 123 0.97 -19.66 8.93
N GLU A 124 0.49 -19.07 7.83
CA GLU A 124 1.31 -18.26 6.92
C GLU A 124 1.84 -16.99 7.60
N LEU A 125 0.96 -16.26 8.31
CA LEU A 125 1.36 -15.05 9.05
C LEU A 125 2.35 -15.35 10.17
N GLY A 126 2.14 -16.44 10.92
CA GLY A 126 3.08 -16.90 11.94
C GLY A 126 4.45 -17.27 11.38
N ALA A 127 4.50 -17.87 10.17
CA ALA A 127 5.75 -18.18 9.48
C ALA A 127 6.52 -16.92 9.06
N ASP A 128 5.81 -15.84 8.73
CA ASP A 128 6.39 -14.50 8.48
C ASP A 128 6.72 -13.73 9.77
N GLY A 129 6.50 -14.33 10.96
CA GLY A 129 6.83 -13.73 12.26
C GLY A 129 5.83 -12.69 12.78
N ILE A 130 4.61 -12.71 12.27
CA ILE A 130 3.52 -11.84 12.73
C ILE A 130 2.80 -12.48 13.90
N ASP A 131 2.64 -11.72 14.99
CA ASP A 131 1.85 -12.14 16.14
C ASP A 131 0.35 -12.10 15.79
N THR A 132 -0.31 -13.24 15.89
CA THR A 132 -1.73 -13.44 15.57
C THR A 132 -2.60 -13.68 16.81
N THR A 133 -2.08 -13.47 18.03
CA THR A 133 -2.80 -13.72 19.28
C THR A 133 -4.06 -12.88 19.46
N HIS A 134 -4.13 -11.74 18.75
CA HIS A 134 -5.28 -10.85 18.78
C HIS A 134 -6.23 -11.01 17.58
N VAL A 135 -6.03 -12.06 16.76
CA VAL A 135 -6.97 -12.40 15.68
C VAL A 135 -8.18 -13.12 16.27
N LEU A 136 -9.37 -12.59 16.00
CA LEU A 136 -10.62 -13.21 16.43
C LEU A 136 -11.08 -14.26 15.42
N ARG A 137 -11.75 -15.31 15.92
CA ARG A 137 -12.35 -16.35 15.07
C ARG A 137 -13.87 -16.28 15.17
N ALA A 138 -14.54 -16.33 14.03
CA ALA A 138 -15.99 -16.35 13.91
C ALA A 138 -16.43 -17.77 13.52
N GLU A 139 -16.95 -18.52 14.48
CA GLU A 139 -17.48 -19.84 14.21
C GLU A 139 -18.69 -19.79 13.26
N GLY A 140 -18.75 -20.70 12.30
CA GLY A 140 -19.84 -20.76 11.31
C GLY A 140 -19.80 -19.70 10.21
N HIS A 141 -18.76 -18.85 10.19
CA HIS A 141 -18.54 -17.87 9.13
C HIS A 141 -17.30 -18.24 8.31
N PRO A 142 -17.29 -17.95 6.99
CA PRO A 142 -16.10 -18.17 6.17
C PRO A 142 -15.00 -17.15 6.50
N SER A 143 -13.75 -17.55 6.33
CA SER A 143 -12.64 -16.62 6.27
C SER A 143 -12.71 -15.78 4.99
N PRO A 144 -12.29 -14.50 5.03
CA PRO A 144 -12.33 -13.65 3.84
C PRO A 144 -11.35 -14.15 2.78
N PHE A 145 -11.77 -14.06 1.52
CA PHE A 145 -10.93 -14.39 0.38
C PHE A 145 -11.26 -13.54 -0.85
N THR A 146 -10.34 -13.51 -1.81
CA THR A 146 -10.50 -12.77 -3.05
C THR A 146 -10.14 -13.66 -4.24
N TYR A 147 -11.03 -13.77 -5.22
CA TYR A 147 -10.66 -14.25 -6.55
C TYR A 147 -10.07 -13.09 -7.35
N ILE A 148 -8.87 -13.28 -7.89
CA ILE A 148 -8.16 -12.28 -8.70
C ILE A 148 -7.96 -12.85 -10.10
N ILE A 149 -8.67 -12.30 -11.07
CA ILE A 149 -8.48 -12.62 -12.48
C ILE A 149 -7.36 -11.72 -13.00
N VAL A 150 -6.22 -12.32 -13.37
CA VAL A 150 -5.07 -11.63 -13.96
C VAL A 150 -5.14 -11.80 -15.48
N ASP A 151 -5.54 -10.74 -16.17
CA ASP A 151 -5.64 -10.68 -17.63
C ASP A 151 -4.28 -10.31 -18.22
N ARG A 152 -3.64 -11.27 -18.91
CA ARG A 152 -2.32 -11.08 -19.52
C ARG A 152 -2.38 -10.23 -20.79
N GLN A 153 -3.45 -10.32 -21.56
CA GLN A 153 -3.62 -9.54 -22.78
C GLN A 153 -3.83 -8.06 -22.47
N GLY A 154 -4.74 -7.76 -21.53
CA GLY A 154 -5.03 -6.38 -21.12
C GLY A 154 -4.03 -5.80 -20.13
N GLY A 155 -3.18 -6.62 -19.49
CA GLY A 155 -2.30 -6.19 -18.41
C GLY A 155 -3.06 -5.69 -17.19
N THR A 156 -4.31 -6.17 -17.00
CA THR A 156 -5.23 -5.71 -15.95
C THR A 156 -5.56 -6.83 -14.96
N ARG A 157 -6.20 -6.45 -13.86
CA ARG A 157 -6.73 -7.41 -12.88
C ARG A 157 -8.12 -7.01 -12.41
N THR A 158 -8.94 -8.03 -12.14
CA THR A 158 -10.26 -7.88 -11.53
C THR A 158 -10.33 -8.69 -10.25
N CYS A 159 -10.71 -8.03 -9.16
CA CYS A 159 -10.82 -8.63 -7.84
C CYS A 159 -12.29 -8.84 -7.48
N ILE A 160 -12.65 -10.08 -7.08
CA ILE A 160 -13.98 -10.47 -6.61
C ILE A 160 -13.81 -10.90 -5.15
N HIS A 161 -14.19 -10.02 -4.22
CA HIS A 161 -13.98 -10.22 -2.79
C HIS A 161 -15.18 -10.86 -2.11
N THR A 162 -14.93 -11.89 -1.31
CA THR A 162 -15.89 -12.47 -0.38
C THR A 162 -15.50 -12.07 1.03
N PRO A 163 -16.30 -11.24 1.72
CA PRO A 163 -16.01 -10.80 3.07
C PRO A 163 -16.20 -11.93 4.08
N GLY A 164 -15.42 -11.87 5.18
CA GLY A 164 -15.67 -12.66 6.38
C GLY A 164 -16.67 -11.97 7.31
N ALA A 165 -16.79 -12.50 8.53
CA ALA A 165 -17.57 -11.84 9.59
C ALA A 165 -16.93 -10.48 9.95
N PRO A 166 -17.73 -9.42 10.14
CA PRO A 166 -17.22 -8.12 10.56
C PRO A 166 -16.63 -8.19 11.98
N LEU A 167 -15.61 -7.38 12.23
CA LEU A 167 -15.14 -7.12 13.59
C LEU A 167 -16.00 -6.01 14.19
N GLU A 168 -16.80 -6.38 15.20
CA GLU A 168 -17.75 -5.46 15.81
C GLU A 168 -17.07 -4.60 16.88
N PRO A 169 -17.49 -3.33 17.09
CA PRO A 169 -16.97 -2.47 18.16
C PRO A 169 -17.04 -3.10 19.54
N CYS A 170 -18.10 -3.85 19.85
CA CYS A 170 -18.26 -4.52 21.14
C CYS A 170 -17.24 -5.64 21.42
N GLU A 171 -16.55 -6.12 20.39
CA GLU A 171 -15.47 -7.12 20.52
C GLU A 171 -14.13 -6.45 20.89
N MET A 172 -14.07 -5.12 20.89
CA MET A 172 -12.90 -4.32 21.27
C MET A 172 -13.14 -3.68 22.64
N ASP A 173 -13.32 -4.50 23.67
CA ASP A 173 -13.47 -4.04 25.04
C ASP A 173 -12.16 -3.45 25.63
N ALA A 174 -12.25 -2.79 26.77
CA ALA A 174 -11.12 -2.11 27.40
C ALA A 174 -9.93 -3.05 27.70
N ALA A 175 -10.20 -4.31 28.08
CA ALA A 175 -9.15 -5.28 28.37
C ALA A 175 -8.40 -5.66 27.10
N ARG A 176 -9.11 -5.90 25.99
CA ARG A 176 -8.52 -6.21 24.69
C ARG A 176 -7.74 -5.02 24.14
N LEU A 177 -8.30 -3.80 24.18
CA LEU A 177 -7.60 -2.58 23.77
C LEU A 177 -6.27 -2.42 24.53
N ALA A 178 -6.31 -2.65 25.85
CA ALA A 178 -5.11 -2.60 26.68
C ALA A 178 -4.07 -3.62 26.28
N ALA A 179 -4.47 -4.90 26.10
CA ALA A 179 -3.57 -5.99 25.74
C ALA A 179 -2.95 -5.82 24.34
N VAL A 180 -3.76 -5.35 23.36
CA VAL A 180 -3.29 -5.07 22.00
C VAL A 180 -2.19 -3.99 22.00
N LEU A 181 -2.38 -2.91 22.76
CA LEU A 181 -1.50 -1.75 22.78
C LEU A 181 -0.27 -1.91 23.68
N GLU A 182 -0.20 -2.95 24.48
CA GLU A 182 0.95 -3.17 25.37
C GLU A 182 2.26 -3.27 24.56
N GLY A 183 3.21 -2.37 24.86
CA GLY A 183 4.50 -2.30 24.18
C GLY A 183 4.47 -1.85 22.72
N ALA A 184 3.33 -1.38 22.22
CA ALA A 184 3.22 -0.89 20.84
C ALA A 184 3.94 0.46 20.65
N ALA A 185 4.79 0.55 19.62
CA ALA A 185 5.44 1.79 19.22
C ALA A 185 4.64 2.59 18.17
N LEU A 186 3.73 1.92 17.46
CA LEU A 186 2.91 2.51 16.39
C LEU A 186 1.68 1.64 16.17
N VAL A 187 0.54 2.28 15.86
CA VAL A 187 -0.67 1.58 15.39
C VAL A 187 -0.96 1.97 13.95
N TYR A 188 -1.29 0.97 13.12
CA TYR A 188 -1.60 1.11 11.71
C TYR A 188 -3.01 0.59 11.41
N PHE A 189 -3.74 1.31 10.56
CA PHE A 189 -5.06 0.95 10.07
C PHE A 189 -5.11 1.02 8.54
N ASP A 190 -5.62 -0.02 7.88
CA ASP A 190 -5.82 -0.06 6.43
C ASP A 190 -7.18 0.53 5.98
N GLY A 191 -7.87 1.23 6.88
CA GLY A 191 -9.14 1.87 6.61
C GLY A 191 -10.32 0.92 6.37
N ARG A 192 -10.24 -0.36 6.77
CA ARG A 192 -11.31 -1.34 6.48
C ARG A 192 -12.20 -1.68 7.67
N LEU A 193 -11.69 -1.86 8.84
CA LEU A 193 -12.46 -2.18 10.06
C LEU A 193 -12.78 -0.91 10.86
N THR A 194 -13.25 0.13 10.19
CA THR A 194 -13.25 1.52 10.65
C THR A 194 -13.96 1.74 11.98
N GLU A 195 -15.12 1.11 12.20
CA GLU A 195 -15.89 1.31 13.43
C GLU A 195 -15.14 0.82 14.68
N ALA A 196 -14.59 -0.39 14.61
CA ALA A 196 -13.75 -0.94 15.68
C ALA A 196 -12.38 -0.24 15.74
N ALA A 197 -11.83 0.17 14.59
CA ALA A 197 -10.56 0.88 14.49
C ALA A 197 -10.56 2.23 15.22
N VAL A 198 -11.66 2.98 15.18
CA VAL A 198 -11.80 4.25 15.93
C VAL A 198 -11.57 4.05 17.42
N LEU A 199 -12.07 2.95 18.02
CA LEU A 199 -11.87 2.66 19.43
C LEU A 199 -10.38 2.43 19.75
N LEU A 200 -9.71 1.62 18.95
CA LEU A 200 -8.27 1.34 19.12
C LEU A 200 -7.42 2.60 18.89
N ALA A 201 -7.76 3.41 17.88
CA ALA A 201 -7.06 4.66 17.58
C ALA A 201 -7.17 5.68 18.73
N ARG A 202 -8.35 5.85 19.31
CA ARG A 202 -8.56 6.72 20.47
C ARG A 202 -7.77 6.27 21.69
N GLU A 203 -7.79 4.98 21.98
CA GLU A 203 -7.01 4.42 23.09
C GLU A 203 -5.50 4.54 22.84
N ALA A 204 -5.02 4.33 21.60
CA ALA A 204 -3.62 4.54 21.23
C ALA A 204 -3.20 6.01 21.48
N ARG A 205 -3.99 6.97 21.02
CA ARG A 205 -3.74 8.40 21.27
C ARG A 205 -3.75 8.77 22.75
N ALA A 206 -4.68 8.23 23.52
CA ALA A 206 -4.74 8.44 24.97
C ALA A 206 -3.45 7.97 25.66
N ARG A 207 -2.78 6.98 25.11
CA ARG A 207 -1.48 6.46 25.58
C ARG A 207 -0.27 7.13 24.93
N GLY A 208 -0.46 8.09 24.05
CA GLY A 208 0.63 8.74 23.29
C GLY A 208 1.29 7.86 22.25
N ILE A 209 0.62 6.77 21.82
CA ILE A 209 1.09 5.89 20.75
C ILE A 209 0.65 6.51 19.42
N PRO A 210 1.59 6.80 18.50
CA PRO A 210 1.25 7.39 17.21
C PRO A 210 0.40 6.47 16.33
N VAL A 211 -0.41 7.09 15.48
CA VAL A 211 -1.39 6.42 14.61
C VAL A 211 -1.11 6.73 13.15
N LEU A 212 -1.01 5.69 12.31
CA LEU A 212 -0.97 5.78 10.87
C LEU A 212 -2.24 5.18 10.26
N VAL A 213 -2.87 5.90 9.34
CA VAL A 213 -4.02 5.43 8.57
C VAL A 213 -3.71 5.42 7.09
N GLU A 214 -3.99 4.29 6.42
CA GLU A 214 -4.06 4.20 4.98
C GLU A 214 -5.49 4.50 4.52
N ALA A 215 -5.63 5.52 3.68
CA ALA A 215 -6.90 5.92 3.07
C ALA A 215 -6.90 5.57 1.57
N GLU A 216 -7.29 4.34 1.25
CA GLU A 216 -7.37 3.85 -0.13
C GLU A 216 -8.65 4.34 -0.82
N ARG A 217 -9.80 4.22 -0.13
CA ARG A 217 -11.14 4.53 -0.65
C ARG A 217 -12.02 5.07 0.47
N LEU A 218 -13.08 5.78 0.09
CA LEU A 218 -14.11 6.21 1.03
C LEU A 218 -14.81 4.99 1.65
N ARG A 219 -15.00 5.05 2.96
CA ARG A 219 -15.67 4.00 3.75
C ARG A 219 -16.47 4.63 4.90
N PRO A 220 -17.52 3.96 5.39
CA PRO A 220 -18.19 4.37 6.61
C PRO A 220 -17.19 4.59 7.76
N SER A 221 -17.44 5.58 8.59
CA SER A 221 -16.63 5.91 9.78
C SER A 221 -15.14 6.23 9.54
N LEU A 222 -14.67 6.26 8.27
CA LEU A 222 -13.27 6.55 7.96
C LEU A 222 -12.86 7.98 8.40
N GLU A 223 -13.73 8.97 8.29
CA GLU A 223 -13.45 10.34 8.75
C GLU A 223 -13.21 10.39 10.26
N ALA A 224 -13.98 9.64 11.04
CA ALA A 224 -13.76 9.53 12.47
C ALA A 224 -12.41 8.88 12.81
N LEU A 225 -11.95 7.92 12.01
CA LEU A 225 -10.64 7.32 12.17
C LEU A 225 -9.52 8.29 11.75
N LEU A 226 -9.69 9.00 10.63
CA LEU A 226 -8.74 10.01 10.16
C LEU A 226 -8.58 11.19 11.13
N ALA A 227 -9.60 11.52 11.92
CA ALA A 227 -9.51 12.55 12.97
C ALA A 227 -8.54 12.15 14.11
N GLU A 228 -8.23 10.86 14.26
CA GLU A 228 -7.36 10.32 15.30
C GLU A 228 -5.93 10.05 14.81
N THR A 229 -5.54 10.53 13.62
CA THR A 229 -4.27 10.13 12.97
C THR A 229 -3.14 11.14 13.16
N ASP A 230 -1.91 10.64 13.28
CA ASP A 230 -0.66 11.42 13.21
C ASP A 230 -0.06 11.37 11.80
N PHE A 231 -0.30 10.28 11.05
CA PHE A 231 0.29 10.01 9.76
C PHE A 231 -0.76 9.43 8.80
N VAL A 232 -0.79 9.91 7.56
CA VAL A 232 -1.74 9.41 6.56
C VAL A 232 -1.01 9.06 5.27
N VAL A 233 -1.36 7.90 4.71
CA VAL A 233 -0.99 7.54 3.35
C VAL A 233 -2.26 7.33 2.53
N THR A 234 -2.37 8.01 1.40
CA THR A 234 -3.53 7.90 0.52
C THR A 234 -3.17 7.26 -0.81
N SER A 235 -4.17 6.62 -1.45
CA SER A 235 -4.09 6.29 -2.88
C SER A 235 -4.18 7.55 -3.74
N ALA A 236 -3.86 7.42 -5.04
CA ALA A 236 -3.97 8.54 -5.99
C ALA A 236 -5.41 9.09 -6.16
N HIS A 237 -6.42 8.25 -5.94
CA HIS A 237 -7.82 8.61 -6.15
C HIS A 237 -8.52 9.15 -4.90
N PHE A 238 -8.08 8.71 -3.72
CA PHE A 238 -8.70 9.08 -2.45
C PHE A 238 -8.81 10.60 -2.23
N PRO A 239 -7.78 11.43 -2.47
CA PRO A 239 -7.86 12.87 -2.29
C PRO A 239 -9.00 13.50 -3.11
N GLN A 240 -9.14 13.16 -4.38
CA GLN A 240 -10.19 13.69 -5.26
C GLN A 240 -11.57 13.19 -4.83
N ASP A 241 -11.70 11.90 -4.50
CA ASP A 241 -12.96 11.31 -4.04
C ASP A 241 -13.44 11.92 -2.73
N TRP A 242 -12.52 12.20 -1.80
CA TRP A 242 -12.84 12.72 -0.47
C TRP A 242 -13.07 14.22 -0.47
N THR A 243 -12.27 14.98 -1.21
CA THR A 243 -12.34 16.44 -1.19
C THR A 243 -13.31 17.01 -2.23
N GLY A 244 -13.52 16.27 -3.34
CA GLY A 244 -14.29 16.74 -4.50
C GLY A 244 -13.52 17.69 -5.42
N GLU A 245 -12.22 17.94 -5.15
CA GLU A 245 -11.36 18.74 -6.03
C GLU A 245 -11.07 18.01 -7.34
N ALA A 246 -11.14 18.72 -8.48
CA ALA A 246 -10.89 18.12 -9.78
C ALA A 246 -9.40 17.87 -10.04
N GLY A 247 -8.54 18.82 -9.65
CA GLY A 247 -7.09 18.72 -9.77
C GLY A 247 -6.49 17.87 -8.65
N LEU A 248 -5.56 16.96 -8.99
CA LEU A 248 -4.92 16.11 -7.98
C LEU A 248 -4.13 16.94 -6.96
N ALA A 249 -3.40 17.97 -7.39
CA ALA A 249 -2.62 18.81 -6.49
C ALA A 249 -3.51 19.55 -5.49
N ASP A 250 -4.59 20.18 -5.96
CA ASP A 250 -5.56 20.85 -5.10
C ASP A 250 -6.26 19.83 -4.15
N ALA A 251 -6.55 18.62 -4.64
CA ALA A 251 -7.12 17.56 -3.82
C ALA A 251 -6.18 17.08 -2.72
N VAL A 252 -4.89 16.94 -3.01
CA VAL A 252 -3.85 16.57 -2.03
C VAL A 252 -3.70 17.68 -0.97
N LEU A 253 -3.70 18.94 -1.40
CA LEU A 253 -3.66 20.09 -0.50
C LEU A 253 -4.89 20.12 0.41
N ALA A 254 -6.10 19.99 -0.16
CA ALA A 254 -7.35 19.95 0.59
C ALA A 254 -7.43 18.76 1.57
N THR A 255 -6.87 17.61 1.17
CA THR A 255 -6.76 16.45 2.05
C THR A 255 -5.90 16.77 3.28
N ALA A 256 -4.74 17.37 3.06
CA ALA A 256 -3.86 17.75 4.15
C ALA A 256 -4.51 18.83 5.05
N GLU A 257 -5.23 19.81 4.50
CA GLU A 257 -5.95 20.82 5.29
C GLU A 257 -7.04 20.22 6.19
N ARG A 258 -7.78 19.21 5.70
CA ARG A 258 -8.81 18.50 6.47
C ARG A 258 -8.25 17.67 7.62
N LEU A 259 -6.94 17.43 7.64
CA LEU A 259 -6.23 16.61 8.62
C LEU A 259 -5.27 17.45 9.48
N PRO A 260 -5.76 18.41 10.27
CA PRO A 260 -4.89 19.33 11.02
C PRO A 260 -4.03 18.62 12.08
N GLY A 261 -4.45 17.43 12.55
CA GLY A 261 -3.68 16.59 13.48
C GLY A 261 -2.57 15.80 12.85
N ALA A 262 -2.59 15.60 11.51
CA ALA A 262 -1.58 14.82 10.84
C ALA A 262 -0.27 15.62 10.69
N ARG A 263 0.84 15.02 11.09
CA ARG A 263 2.19 15.58 10.92
C ARG A 263 2.60 15.62 9.46
N TRP A 264 2.22 14.60 8.72
CA TRP A 264 2.39 14.55 7.27
C TRP A 264 1.33 13.67 6.59
N VAL A 265 1.13 13.95 5.31
CA VAL A 265 0.26 13.19 4.42
C VAL A 265 1.08 12.78 3.19
N ILE A 266 1.12 11.47 2.89
CA ILE A 266 1.70 10.94 1.66
C ILE A 266 0.56 10.57 0.71
N THR A 267 0.67 10.94 -0.56
CA THR A 267 -0.19 10.44 -1.64
C THR A 267 0.65 9.64 -2.63
N THR A 268 0.36 8.34 -2.77
CA THR A 268 1.01 7.48 -3.75
C THR A 268 0.35 7.64 -5.11
N MET A 269 1.14 7.77 -6.19
CA MET A 269 0.66 8.08 -7.53
C MET A 269 1.03 7.00 -8.56
N GLY A 270 1.21 5.75 -8.12
CA GLY A 270 1.62 4.62 -8.97
C GLY A 270 2.95 4.88 -9.64
N THR A 271 3.01 4.80 -10.96
CA THR A 271 4.24 5.03 -11.75
C THR A 271 4.79 6.45 -11.67
N ARG A 272 4.01 7.40 -11.15
CA ARG A 272 4.46 8.78 -10.91
C ARG A 272 5.11 8.98 -9.55
N GLY A 273 5.30 7.91 -8.75
CA GLY A 273 5.93 7.98 -7.45
C GLY A 273 4.99 8.39 -6.32
N ALA A 274 5.45 9.26 -5.43
CA ALA A 274 4.69 9.73 -4.28
C ALA A 274 5.00 11.18 -3.92
N VAL A 275 4.00 11.91 -3.46
CA VAL A 275 4.14 13.25 -2.89
C VAL A 275 3.86 13.21 -1.40
N LEU A 276 4.70 13.89 -0.61
CA LEU A 276 4.56 14.03 0.83
C LEU A 276 4.43 15.52 1.18
N LEU A 277 3.40 15.86 1.95
CA LEU A 277 3.22 17.15 2.57
C LEU A 277 3.48 17.02 4.08
N GLU A 278 4.58 17.63 4.56
CA GLU A 278 4.98 17.65 5.98
C GLU A 278 4.58 18.99 6.60
N ARG A 279 3.91 18.96 7.74
CA ARG A 279 3.60 20.16 8.52
C ARG A 279 4.78 20.58 9.40
N PRO A 280 4.94 21.87 9.65
CA PRO A 280 5.89 22.32 10.66
C PRO A 280 5.54 21.74 12.04
N PRO A 281 6.56 21.42 12.88
CA PRO A 281 6.32 20.90 14.20
C PRO A 281 5.51 21.90 15.05
N PRO A 282 4.55 21.42 15.87
CA PRO A 282 3.77 22.29 16.75
C PRO A 282 4.69 22.99 17.77
N GLY A 283 4.52 24.31 17.91
CA GLY A 283 5.29 25.12 18.87
C GLY A 283 6.71 25.48 18.44
N GLY A 284 7.10 25.18 17.22
CA GLY A 284 8.36 25.64 16.64
C GLY A 284 8.34 27.16 16.48
N THR A 285 9.02 27.88 17.35
CA THR A 285 9.40 29.29 17.17
C THR A 285 10.52 29.44 16.12
N ASP A 286 10.72 28.42 15.28
CA ASP A 286 11.69 28.51 14.21
C ASP A 286 11.18 29.50 13.16
N THR A 287 11.65 30.74 13.31
CA THR A 287 11.38 31.91 12.47
C THR A 287 11.90 31.72 11.02
N ARG A 288 12.32 30.53 10.65
CA ARG A 288 12.74 30.16 9.31
C ARG A 288 11.60 29.69 8.40
N VAL A 289 10.33 29.97 8.75
CA VAL A 289 9.26 29.95 7.74
C VAL A 289 9.51 31.18 6.86
N THR A 290 10.52 31.09 6.03
CA THR A 290 10.75 32.08 4.98
C THR A 290 9.69 31.86 3.92
N VAL A 291 8.47 32.33 4.17
CA VAL A 291 7.40 32.39 3.16
C VAL A 291 7.84 33.42 2.12
N THR A 292 8.78 33.02 1.28
CA THR A 292 9.34 33.93 0.26
C THR A 292 8.42 34.14 -0.91
N ARG A 293 7.44 33.23 -1.13
CA ARG A 293 6.44 33.34 -2.19
C ARG A 293 5.31 32.33 -1.97
N ASP A 294 4.09 32.78 -2.15
CA ASP A 294 2.92 31.90 -2.30
C ASP A 294 3.09 31.07 -3.58
N ARG A 295 2.95 29.76 -3.50
CA ARG A 295 3.12 28.79 -4.60
C ARG A 295 1.94 27.86 -4.67
N THR A 296 1.59 27.38 -5.85
CA THR A 296 0.69 26.23 -5.97
C THR A 296 1.47 24.92 -5.89
N LEU A 297 0.81 23.84 -5.47
CA LEU A 297 1.45 22.54 -5.41
C LEU A 297 1.84 22.06 -6.82
N ASP A 298 1.02 22.31 -7.84
CA ASP A 298 1.33 21.98 -9.23
C ASP A 298 2.60 22.66 -9.72
N GLU A 299 2.76 23.97 -9.46
CA GLU A 299 3.99 24.69 -9.84
C GLU A 299 5.24 24.08 -9.18
N LEU A 300 5.17 23.74 -7.89
CA LEU A 300 6.29 23.10 -7.20
C LEU A 300 6.62 21.73 -7.79
N LEU A 301 5.62 20.92 -8.05
CA LEU A 301 5.83 19.58 -8.58
C LEU A 301 6.35 19.59 -10.02
N MET A 302 5.80 20.44 -10.88
CA MET A 302 6.10 20.46 -12.32
C MET A 302 7.30 21.32 -12.71
N ALA A 303 7.51 22.46 -12.04
CA ALA A 303 8.54 23.42 -12.44
C ALA A 303 9.81 23.36 -11.55
N GLU A 304 9.77 22.72 -10.41
CA GLU A 304 10.91 22.69 -9.49
C GLU A 304 11.32 21.26 -9.11
N LEU A 305 10.45 20.51 -8.41
CA LEU A 305 10.82 19.19 -7.87
C LEU A 305 10.93 18.11 -8.95
N GLY A 306 10.05 18.13 -9.95
CA GLY A 306 10.11 17.19 -11.08
C GLY A 306 11.40 17.30 -11.87
N PRO A 307 11.77 18.50 -12.39
CA PRO A 307 13.06 18.70 -13.06
C PRO A 307 14.28 18.32 -12.22
N ARG A 308 14.28 18.63 -10.93
CA ARG A 308 15.37 18.20 -10.01
C ARG A 308 15.50 16.69 -9.93
N LEU A 309 14.39 15.95 -9.85
CA LEU A 309 14.41 14.47 -9.88
C LEU A 309 15.01 13.95 -11.18
N GLU A 310 14.67 14.54 -12.33
CA GLU A 310 15.19 14.14 -13.64
C GLU A 310 16.69 14.42 -13.75
N GLU A 311 17.18 15.57 -13.29
CA GLU A 311 18.59 15.93 -13.25
C GLU A 311 19.38 14.99 -12.33
N GLU A 312 18.89 14.70 -11.12
CA GLU A 312 19.52 13.76 -10.21
C GLU A 312 19.57 12.35 -10.78
N ALA A 313 18.50 11.90 -11.45
CA ALA A 313 18.48 10.60 -12.11
C ALA A 313 19.51 10.52 -13.25
N ALA A 314 19.64 11.58 -14.05
CA ALA A 314 20.61 11.65 -15.13
C ALA A 314 22.06 11.66 -14.64
N ALA A 315 22.33 12.37 -13.51
CA ALA A 315 23.66 12.44 -12.90
C ALA A 315 24.07 11.11 -12.23
N ALA A 316 23.13 10.34 -11.73
CA ALA A 316 23.35 9.07 -11.02
C ALA A 316 23.37 7.83 -11.92
N ALA A 317 23.51 7.94 -13.23
CA ALA A 317 23.44 6.80 -14.15
C ALA A 317 24.78 5.99 -14.21
N PRO A 318 24.77 4.65 -14.01
CA PRO A 318 23.65 3.86 -13.50
C PRO A 318 23.49 4.02 -11.98
N PRO A 319 22.26 4.05 -11.45
CA PRO A 319 22.04 4.18 -10.03
C PRO A 319 22.63 2.98 -9.26
N PRO A 320 23.13 3.18 -8.03
CA PRO A 320 23.64 2.08 -7.22
C PRO A 320 22.53 1.06 -6.95
N THR A 321 22.90 -0.24 -6.93
CA THR A 321 21.95 -1.29 -6.60
C THR A 321 21.48 -1.15 -5.16
N ALA A 322 20.21 -0.86 -4.98
CA ALA A 322 19.54 -0.66 -3.69
C ALA A 322 18.91 -1.95 -3.15
N CYS A 323 18.50 -2.85 -4.05
CA CYS A 323 17.92 -4.15 -3.71
C CYS A 323 18.27 -5.20 -4.76
N VAL A 324 18.42 -6.46 -4.33
CA VAL A 324 18.47 -7.62 -5.23
C VAL A 324 17.30 -8.53 -4.87
N SER A 325 16.33 -8.65 -5.79
CA SER A 325 15.15 -9.47 -5.55
C SER A 325 15.49 -10.96 -5.45
N ALA A 326 14.58 -11.75 -4.90
CA ALA A 326 14.73 -13.20 -4.82
C ALA A 326 14.86 -13.89 -6.21
N SER A 327 14.47 -13.22 -7.29
CA SER A 327 14.69 -13.66 -8.67
C SER A 327 15.99 -13.14 -9.28
N GLY A 328 16.84 -12.45 -8.50
CA GLY A 328 18.12 -11.92 -8.94
C GLY A 328 18.03 -10.58 -9.70
N VAL A 329 16.86 -9.97 -9.77
CA VAL A 329 16.67 -8.64 -10.39
C VAL A 329 17.32 -7.57 -9.54
N ARG A 330 18.16 -6.73 -10.12
CA ARG A 330 18.78 -5.58 -9.46
C ARG A 330 17.87 -4.36 -9.60
N ILE A 331 17.64 -3.68 -8.50
CA ILE A 331 16.73 -2.54 -8.39
C ILE A 331 17.56 -1.36 -7.87
N GLY A 332 17.54 -0.25 -8.60
CA GLY A 332 18.15 0.99 -8.18
C GLY A 332 17.25 1.80 -7.26
N ALA A 333 17.83 2.65 -6.42
CA ALA A 333 17.05 3.59 -5.61
C ALA A 333 16.39 4.65 -6.51
N GLY A 334 15.15 4.99 -6.20
CA GLY A 334 14.51 6.18 -6.76
C GLY A 334 15.11 7.47 -6.20
N GLN A 335 14.85 8.57 -6.88
CA GLN A 335 15.26 9.91 -6.47
C GLN A 335 14.21 10.55 -5.56
N VAL A 336 14.65 11.47 -4.70
CA VAL A 336 13.75 12.21 -3.81
C VAL A 336 14.20 13.67 -3.77
N ALA A 337 13.34 14.57 -4.21
CA ALA A 337 13.53 16.00 -4.14
C ALA A 337 12.55 16.62 -3.13
N ALA A 338 13.03 17.58 -2.33
CA ALA A 338 12.20 18.28 -1.36
C ALA A 338 12.46 19.79 -1.44
N THR A 339 11.46 20.59 -1.02
CA THR A 339 11.71 22.01 -0.75
C THR A 339 12.64 22.14 0.46
N GLU A 340 13.55 23.10 0.43
CA GLU A 340 14.49 23.33 1.54
C GLU A 340 13.73 23.79 2.79
N ASP A 341 12.80 24.72 2.60
CA ASP A 341 11.99 25.33 3.65
C ASP A 341 10.51 24.90 3.57
N PHE A 342 9.77 25.28 4.60
CA PHE A 342 8.31 25.22 4.57
C PHE A 342 7.80 26.35 3.67
N VAL A 343 6.89 26.01 2.75
CA VAL A 343 6.29 26.96 1.79
C VAL A 343 4.80 27.08 2.07
N ARG A 344 4.24 28.24 1.75
CA ARG A 344 2.78 28.41 1.76
C ARG A 344 2.22 27.96 0.44
N LEU A 345 1.38 26.92 0.48
CA LEU A 345 0.73 26.34 -0.69
C LEU A 345 -0.66 26.95 -0.85
N LEU A 346 -0.95 27.42 -2.05
CA LEU A 346 -2.25 27.93 -2.46
C LEU A 346 -2.91 26.99 -3.45
N TYR A 347 -4.22 27.12 -3.58
CA TYR A 347 -4.98 26.41 -4.61
C TYR A 347 -4.76 27.03 -5.99
N THR A 348 -4.68 26.19 -7.01
CA THR A 348 -4.49 26.60 -8.40
C THR A 348 -5.66 27.45 -8.92
N SER A 349 -6.89 27.14 -8.49
CA SER A 349 -8.13 27.77 -8.97
C SER A 349 -8.60 28.99 -8.18
N GLY A 350 -7.84 29.43 -7.17
CA GLY A 350 -8.31 30.44 -6.23
C GLY A 350 -9.66 30.04 -5.63
N ARG A 351 -9.67 29.36 -4.47
CA ARG A 351 -10.88 28.75 -3.91
C ARG A 351 -11.98 29.78 -3.66
N ASP A 352 -13.05 29.72 -4.45
CA ASP A 352 -14.29 30.38 -4.11
C ASP A 352 -14.90 29.70 -2.88
N PRO A 353 -15.14 30.43 -1.74
CA PRO A 353 -15.75 29.86 -0.55
C PRO A 353 -17.07 29.14 -0.82
N ALA A 354 -17.87 29.62 -1.80
CA ALA A 354 -19.12 28.99 -2.19
C ALA A 354 -18.88 27.65 -2.94
N GLN A 355 -17.82 27.53 -3.70
CA GLN A 355 -17.43 26.29 -4.36
C GLN A 355 -16.91 25.28 -3.35
N ALA A 356 -16.11 25.70 -2.37
CA ALA A 356 -15.62 24.86 -1.29
C ALA A 356 -16.79 24.28 -0.46
N ALA A 357 -17.80 25.11 -0.12
CA ALA A 357 -18.99 24.68 0.59
C ALA A 357 -19.82 23.66 -0.21
N ARG A 358 -20.00 23.85 -1.53
CA ARG A 358 -20.70 22.90 -2.41
C ARG A 358 -19.95 21.58 -2.51
N GLN A 359 -18.63 21.59 -2.61
CA GLN A 359 -17.79 20.38 -2.67
C GLN A 359 -17.85 19.61 -1.35
N ALA A 360 -17.79 20.30 -0.21
CA ALA A 360 -17.98 19.68 1.10
C ALA A 360 -19.37 19.04 1.22
N GLN A 361 -20.42 19.68 0.70
CA GLN A 361 -21.78 19.12 0.70
C GLN A 361 -21.89 17.88 -0.19
N VAL A 362 -21.29 17.87 -1.37
CA VAL A 362 -21.25 16.70 -2.28
C VAL A 362 -20.47 15.55 -1.65
N ALA A 363 -19.32 15.82 -1.01
CA ALA A 363 -18.54 14.82 -0.30
C ALA A 363 -19.34 14.21 0.89
N ALA A 364 -20.03 15.05 1.67
CA ALA A 364 -20.92 14.60 2.75
C ALA A 364 -22.09 13.74 2.24
N GLN A 365 -22.69 14.11 1.10
CA GLN A 365 -23.76 13.33 0.46
C GLN A 365 -23.23 11.96 -0.03
N ARG A 366 -22.02 11.89 -0.61
CA ARG A 366 -21.39 10.63 -1.03
C ARG A 366 -21.08 9.74 0.18
N ALA A 367 -20.57 10.30 1.28
CA ALA A 367 -20.34 9.57 2.51
C ALA A 367 -21.64 9.04 3.11
N ALA A 368 -22.72 9.84 3.11
CA ALA A 368 -24.04 9.42 3.56
C ALA A 368 -24.64 8.32 2.68
N ALA A 369 -24.47 8.37 1.36
CA ALA A 369 -24.91 7.34 0.43
C ALA A 369 -24.18 6.01 0.66
N LEU A 370 -22.85 6.04 0.92
CA LEU A 370 -22.07 4.85 1.27
C LEU A 370 -22.54 4.22 2.59
N ASN A 371 -22.93 5.04 3.57
CA ASN A 371 -23.49 4.57 4.84
C ASN A 371 -24.88 3.94 4.66
N ALA A 372 -25.69 4.44 3.73
CA ALA A 372 -27.03 3.90 3.44
C ALA A 372 -26.96 2.57 2.68
N ASP A 373 -25.98 2.37 1.80
CA ASP A 373 -25.83 1.15 0.98
C ASP A 373 -25.23 -0.02 1.79
N SER A 374 -24.64 0.24 2.96
CA SER A 374 -24.09 -0.80 3.84
C SER A 374 -25.15 -1.64 4.58
N GLY A 375 -26.43 -1.35 4.44
CA GLY A 375 -27.54 -2.10 5.06
C GLY A 375 -27.60 -2.07 6.59
N ARG A 376 -26.77 -1.21 7.25
CA ARG A 376 -26.66 -1.09 8.71
C ARG A 376 -27.25 0.22 9.25
N ALA A 377 -28.41 0.61 8.77
CA ALA A 377 -28.98 1.95 8.99
C ALA A 377 -29.61 2.18 10.36
N ASP A 378 -29.47 1.36 11.42
CA ASP A 378 -30.32 1.60 12.62
C ASP A 378 -29.68 1.44 14.03
N ILE A 379 -28.36 1.40 14.22
CA ILE A 379 -27.80 1.24 15.57
C ILE A 379 -27.15 2.49 16.17
N TYR A 380 -26.90 3.55 15.42
CA TYR A 380 -26.28 4.78 15.93
C TYR A 380 -27.14 6.04 15.73
N ARG A 381 -28.39 6.01 16.22
CA ARG A 381 -29.11 7.24 16.58
C ARG A 381 -28.83 7.56 18.05
N GLY A 382 -27.72 8.25 18.32
CA GLY A 382 -27.43 8.61 19.72
C GLY A 382 -26.22 9.50 19.95
N SER A 383 -25.87 10.40 19.04
CA SER A 383 -25.13 11.61 19.40
C SER A 383 -25.40 12.67 18.34
N PRO A 384 -25.86 13.86 18.71
CA PRO A 384 -26.01 14.95 17.77
C PRO A 384 -24.63 15.32 17.22
N ALA A 385 -24.54 15.47 15.90
CA ALA A 385 -23.41 16.12 15.27
C ALA A 385 -23.09 17.40 16.02
N PRO A 386 -21.81 17.75 16.25
CA PRO A 386 -21.49 19.05 16.81
C PRO A 386 -22.14 20.11 15.93
N ALA A 387 -22.98 20.94 16.54
CA ALA A 387 -23.65 22.04 15.89
C ALA A 387 -22.59 22.86 15.14
N ALA A 388 -22.86 23.14 13.87
CA ALA A 388 -22.08 24.10 13.12
C ALA A 388 -22.08 25.40 13.93
N ALA A 389 -20.93 25.73 14.52
CA ALA A 389 -20.74 26.98 15.19
C ALA A 389 -20.91 28.07 14.15
N ASP A 390 -21.90 28.93 14.33
CA ASP A 390 -22.04 30.22 13.64
C ASP A 390 -20.74 30.99 13.80
N THR A 391 -19.84 30.89 12.83
CA THR A 391 -18.69 31.79 12.72
C THR A 391 -19.13 33.04 12.00
N ALA A 392 -19.46 34.02 12.83
CA ALA A 392 -19.63 35.41 12.42
C ALA A 392 -18.44 35.88 11.56
N VAL A 393 -18.78 36.62 10.51
CA VAL A 393 -17.93 37.34 9.59
C VAL A 393 -16.76 38.01 10.31
N ALA A 394 -15.57 37.43 10.20
CA ALA A 394 -14.30 38.04 10.60
C ALA A 394 -13.59 38.56 9.33
N ALA A 395 -12.95 39.70 9.48
CA ALA A 395 -12.19 40.50 8.52
C ALA A 395 -11.39 39.65 7.54
N ALA A 396 -11.16 40.19 6.34
CA ALA A 396 -10.43 39.60 5.22
C ALA A 396 -9.28 38.69 5.65
N ALA A 397 -9.60 37.43 5.85
CA ALA A 397 -8.60 36.42 6.17
C ALA A 397 -7.76 36.18 4.91
N ALA A 398 -6.45 36.04 5.13
CA ALA A 398 -5.53 35.62 4.09
C ALA A 398 -6.12 34.40 3.34
N PRO A 399 -5.90 34.26 2.01
CA PRO A 399 -6.45 33.15 1.25
C PRO A 399 -6.11 31.81 1.91
N PRO A 400 -7.05 30.84 1.91
CA PRO A 400 -6.81 29.54 2.51
C PRO A 400 -5.59 28.90 1.88
N GLY A 401 -4.68 28.41 2.69
CA GLY A 401 -3.45 27.79 2.23
C GLY A 401 -2.77 27.03 3.35
N LEU A 402 -2.04 26.00 2.99
CA LEU A 402 -1.30 25.14 3.91
C LEU A 402 0.18 25.53 3.93
N VAL A 403 0.75 25.69 5.13
CA VAL A 403 2.20 25.75 5.27
C VAL A 403 2.73 24.34 5.40
N ALA A 404 3.54 23.90 4.42
CA ALA A 404 4.09 22.56 4.40
C ALA A 404 5.47 22.53 3.71
N ARG A 405 6.28 21.53 4.07
CA ARG A 405 7.43 21.10 3.25
C ARG A 405 6.91 20.07 2.26
N VAL A 406 7.26 20.23 0.99
CA VAL A 406 6.86 19.32 -0.08
C VAL A 406 8.01 18.42 -0.44
N THR A 407 7.77 17.11 -0.45
CA THR A 407 8.75 16.12 -0.92
C THR A 407 8.12 15.31 -2.04
N LEU A 408 8.81 15.22 -3.18
CA LEU A 408 8.45 14.38 -4.32
C LEU A 408 9.46 13.23 -4.39
N ALA A 409 8.94 11.99 -4.46
CA ALA A 409 9.73 10.79 -4.65
C ALA A 409 9.38 10.12 -5.96
N SER A 410 10.37 9.75 -6.77
CA SER A 410 10.16 8.90 -7.94
C SER A 410 9.94 7.44 -7.52
N ILE A 411 9.50 6.61 -8.48
CA ILE A 411 9.58 5.15 -8.32
C ILE A 411 11.06 4.71 -8.31
N ALA A 412 11.32 3.53 -7.75
CA ALA A 412 12.63 2.91 -7.86
C ALA A 412 12.92 2.48 -9.31
N ASP A 413 14.21 2.40 -9.65
CA ASP A 413 14.65 1.97 -10.98
C ASP A 413 14.54 0.44 -11.08
N LEU A 414 13.43 -0.01 -11.65
CA LEU A 414 13.11 -1.41 -11.93
C LEU A 414 12.98 -1.60 -13.45
N PRO A 415 13.74 -2.54 -14.06
CA PRO A 415 13.57 -2.87 -15.48
C PRO A 415 12.11 -3.20 -15.80
N LYS A 416 11.57 -2.62 -16.89
CA LYS A 416 10.14 -2.76 -17.24
C LYS A 416 9.73 -4.22 -17.49
N ASP A 417 10.62 -5.01 -18.07
CA ASP A 417 10.46 -6.44 -18.33
C ASP A 417 10.50 -7.30 -17.07
N ALA A 418 11.02 -6.77 -15.95
CA ALA A 418 11.03 -7.43 -14.66
C ALA A 418 9.72 -7.24 -13.86
N VAL A 419 8.81 -6.38 -14.32
CA VAL A 419 7.51 -6.19 -13.67
C VAL A 419 6.58 -7.35 -14.01
N VAL A 420 6.24 -8.16 -13.01
CA VAL A 420 5.35 -9.32 -13.14
C VAL A 420 3.93 -8.98 -12.65
N ASP A 421 3.82 -8.33 -11.47
CA ASP A 421 2.53 -8.03 -10.87
C ASP A 421 2.66 -6.90 -9.85
N THR A 422 1.76 -5.92 -9.92
CA THR A 422 1.73 -4.75 -9.02
C THR A 422 0.81 -4.93 -7.81
N THR A 423 0.19 -6.11 -7.62
CA THR A 423 -0.65 -6.41 -6.46
C THR A 423 0.16 -6.29 -5.18
N GLY A 424 -0.31 -5.55 -4.19
CA GLY A 424 0.38 -5.35 -2.91
C GLY A 424 1.57 -4.38 -2.94
N ALA A 425 1.82 -3.67 -4.06
CA ALA A 425 2.88 -2.65 -4.10
C ALA A 425 2.61 -1.50 -3.12
N GLY A 426 1.34 -1.06 -3.00
CA GLY A 426 0.92 -0.08 -1.98
C GLY A 426 1.12 -0.61 -0.56
N ASP A 427 0.70 -1.85 -0.30
CA ASP A 427 0.84 -2.47 1.02
C ASP A 427 2.32 -2.58 1.43
N SER A 428 3.19 -2.96 0.49
CA SER A 428 4.64 -3.03 0.74
C SER A 428 5.29 -1.66 0.95
N PHE A 429 4.79 -0.63 0.27
CA PHE A 429 5.15 0.76 0.53
C PHE A 429 4.78 1.14 1.97
N ILE A 430 3.55 0.84 2.42
CA ILE A 430 3.08 1.07 3.79
C ILE A 430 3.96 0.34 4.81
N GLY A 431 4.27 -0.95 4.61
CA GLY A 431 5.14 -1.71 5.51
C GLY A 431 6.52 -1.05 5.69
N SER A 432 7.05 -0.43 4.63
CA SER A 432 8.30 0.34 4.68
C SER A 432 8.14 1.68 5.40
N VAL A 433 7.00 2.33 5.24
CA VAL A 433 6.65 3.56 5.99
C VAL A 433 6.56 3.27 7.48
N LEU A 434 5.91 2.15 7.88
CA LEU A 434 5.89 1.70 9.28
C LEU A 434 7.31 1.55 9.84
N TYR A 435 8.20 0.88 9.07
CA TYR A 435 9.60 0.75 9.44
C TYR A 435 10.29 2.11 9.62
N GLY A 436 10.15 3.00 8.64
CA GLY A 436 10.77 4.32 8.66
C GLY A 436 10.34 5.18 9.85
N ILE A 437 9.03 5.15 10.20
CA ILE A 437 8.51 5.88 11.36
C ILE A 437 9.15 5.39 12.66
N VAL A 438 9.10 4.08 12.93
CA VAL A 438 9.52 3.54 14.24
C VAL A 438 11.04 3.46 14.39
N THR A 439 11.79 3.49 13.30
CA THR A 439 13.26 3.54 13.31
C THR A 439 13.81 4.98 13.19
N GLY A 440 12.94 5.97 13.02
CA GLY A 440 13.35 7.37 12.90
C GLY A 440 14.10 7.71 11.60
N LEU A 441 13.83 6.99 10.49
CA LEU A 441 14.43 7.35 9.21
C LEU A 441 14.03 8.77 8.78
N PRO A 442 14.94 9.56 8.23
CA PRO A 442 14.57 10.80 7.54
C PRO A 442 13.52 10.54 6.46
N LEU A 443 12.58 11.45 6.27
CA LEU A 443 11.44 11.25 5.34
C LEU A 443 11.90 10.88 3.92
N ALA A 444 12.95 11.49 3.41
CA ALA A 444 13.51 11.16 2.11
C ALA A 444 14.05 9.72 2.05
N ALA A 445 14.73 9.25 3.09
CA ALA A 445 15.23 7.87 3.17
C ALA A 445 14.06 6.87 3.29
N MET A 446 13.05 7.20 4.09
CA MET A 446 11.83 6.40 4.21
C MET A 446 11.11 6.24 2.86
N LEU A 447 10.95 7.32 2.09
CA LEU A 447 10.32 7.26 0.76
C LEU A 447 11.16 6.45 -0.24
N ARG A 448 12.49 6.56 -0.22
CA ARG A 448 13.39 5.73 -1.04
C ARG A 448 13.24 4.25 -0.70
N LEU A 449 13.28 3.90 0.59
CA LEU A 449 13.06 2.53 1.05
C LEU A 449 11.70 2.00 0.57
N ALA A 450 10.65 2.79 0.75
CA ALA A 450 9.30 2.41 0.37
C ALA A 450 9.16 2.17 -1.14
N ALA A 451 9.77 3.02 -1.98
CA ALA A 451 9.80 2.84 -3.42
C ALA A 451 10.55 1.56 -3.85
N VAL A 452 11.70 1.28 -3.23
CA VAL A 452 12.52 0.10 -3.52
C VAL A 452 11.81 -1.19 -3.12
N VAL A 453 11.20 -1.24 -1.94
CA VAL A 453 10.46 -2.43 -1.46
C VAL A 453 9.22 -2.67 -2.32
N ALA A 454 8.50 -1.61 -2.71
CA ALA A 454 7.36 -1.72 -3.62
C ALA A 454 7.78 -2.24 -5.02
N ALA A 455 8.89 -1.78 -5.55
CA ALA A 455 9.43 -2.26 -6.83
C ALA A 455 9.89 -3.72 -6.73
N CYS A 456 10.58 -4.09 -5.65
CA CYS A 456 11.03 -5.47 -5.43
C CYS A 456 9.83 -6.43 -5.38
N LYS A 457 8.76 -6.07 -4.69
CA LYS A 457 7.51 -6.82 -4.65
C LYS A 457 6.96 -7.05 -6.07
N CYS A 458 7.03 -6.09 -6.96
CA CYS A 458 6.50 -6.20 -8.32
C CYS A 458 7.21 -7.25 -9.20
N THR A 459 8.34 -7.81 -8.78
CA THR A 459 9.09 -8.84 -9.52
C THR A 459 8.49 -10.25 -9.44
N ARG A 460 7.41 -10.44 -8.67
CA ARG A 460 6.70 -11.73 -8.53
C ARG A 460 5.19 -11.55 -8.48
N LEU A 461 4.49 -12.61 -8.90
CA LEU A 461 3.04 -12.69 -8.83
C LEU A 461 2.57 -12.74 -7.37
N GLY A 462 1.52 -11.98 -7.04
CA GLY A 462 0.91 -11.90 -5.72
C GLY A 462 1.54 -10.87 -4.78
N ALA A 463 0.90 -10.61 -3.64
CA ALA A 463 1.25 -9.49 -2.77
C ALA A 463 2.51 -9.73 -1.92
N ARG A 464 2.80 -10.97 -1.52
CA ARG A 464 3.86 -11.28 -0.55
C ARG A 464 5.12 -11.92 -1.13
N PRO A 465 5.07 -12.78 -2.19
CA PRO A 465 6.25 -13.54 -2.64
C PRO A 465 7.43 -12.69 -3.10
N GLY A 466 7.18 -11.47 -3.62
CA GLY A 466 8.22 -10.54 -4.06
C GLY A 466 8.77 -9.62 -2.97
N LEU A 467 8.23 -9.64 -1.76
CA LEU A 467 8.70 -8.79 -0.65
C LEU A 467 10.14 -9.13 -0.26
N PRO A 468 11.05 -8.14 -0.22
CA PRO A 468 12.43 -8.40 0.16
C PRO A 468 12.58 -8.58 1.67
N THR A 469 13.61 -9.33 2.04
CA THR A 469 14.15 -9.36 3.41
C THR A 469 15.26 -8.31 3.55
N ARG A 470 15.68 -8.00 4.77
CA ARG A 470 16.79 -7.07 5.06
C ARG A 470 18.07 -7.43 4.29
N SER A 471 18.41 -8.71 4.20
CA SER A 471 19.61 -9.18 3.48
C SER A 471 19.60 -8.89 1.98
N GLN A 472 18.44 -8.61 1.41
CA GLN A 472 18.26 -8.23 0.01
C GLN A 472 18.27 -6.72 -0.23
N LEU A 473 18.33 -5.92 0.83
CA LEU A 473 18.33 -4.45 0.79
C LEU A 473 19.70 -3.91 1.15
N ALA A 474 20.15 -2.89 0.44
CA ALA A 474 21.37 -2.18 0.76
C ALA A 474 21.27 -1.55 2.17
N ARG A 475 22.37 -1.61 2.92
CA ARG A 475 22.40 -1.14 4.31
C ARG A 475 22.00 0.32 4.46
N GLU A 476 22.37 1.16 3.50
CA GLU A 476 22.13 2.61 3.48
C GLU A 476 20.62 2.94 3.43
N LEU A 477 19.78 2.01 2.92
CA LEU A 477 18.33 2.18 2.92
C LEU A 477 17.69 1.97 4.29
N LEU A 478 18.33 1.18 5.14
CA LEU A 478 17.76 0.73 6.41
C LEU A 478 18.28 1.51 7.62
N HIS A 479 19.26 2.36 7.41
CA HIS A 479 19.86 3.19 8.46
C HIS A 479 19.89 4.64 8.01
N ALA A 480 19.67 5.59 8.93
CA ALA A 480 19.99 6.98 8.68
C ALA A 480 21.51 7.07 8.46
N THR A 481 21.95 7.45 7.28
CA THR A 481 23.32 7.90 7.10
C THR A 481 23.46 9.22 7.86
N ALA A 482 24.36 9.24 8.85
CA ALA A 482 24.65 10.41 9.64
C ALA A 482 25.18 11.56 8.75
#